data_9a7c7fb64f2af5686391c149582c5436
#
_entry.id   9a7c7fb64f2af5686391c149582c5436
#
_cell.length_a   1.000
_cell.length_b   1.000
_cell.length_c   1.000
_cell.angle_alpha   90.00
_cell.angle_beta   90.00
_cell.angle_gamma   90.00
#
_symmetry.space_group_name_H-M   'P 1'
#
loop_
_entity.id
_entity.type
_entity.pdbx_description
1 polymer ?
#
loop_
_entity_poly.entity_id
_entity_poly.type
_entity_poly.pdbx_seq_one_letter_code
_entity_poly.pdbx_strand_id
1 'polypeptide(L)'
;MGHAISSLAVALGCVFFLGGFAWGAYVYQPYTVPTDSMAPTVGAGERVLAQRIGGEDVRRGDVVVFEDPGWGDLPMLKRVVAVGGDRVECCDDQGRLSVNGRALDEPYVSGRGPASPVEFTARVPRDGLFLLGDKRDSSLDSREHLDDAHQGSVGRDTVRARVDATVWPFGSAGAVVRPEGFREMPGGVSRPGPWNAVLWTCGAGAALILAGAVYGPFARRGGRRGSP
;
A
#
# COMPACT_ATOMS: atom_id res chain seq x y z
N MET A 1 8.35 -44.55 12.28
CA MET A 1 8.50 -43.59 11.16
C MET A 1 7.40 -42.53 11.15
N GLY A 2 6.10 -42.83 11.24
CA GLY A 2 5.01 -41.83 11.14
C GLY A 2 5.07 -40.70 12.17
N HIS A 3 5.52 -40.96 13.40
CA HIS A 3 5.69 -39.92 14.42
C HIS A 3 6.77 -38.89 14.07
N ALA A 4 7.90 -39.34 13.55
CA ALA A 4 9.00 -38.46 13.18
C ALA A 4 8.58 -37.52 12.02
N ILE A 5 7.83 -38.07 11.05
CA ILE A 5 7.31 -37.28 9.93
C ILE A 5 6.32 -36.22 10.42
N SER A 6 5.35 -36.56 11.28
CA SER A 6 4.40 -35.63 11.87
C SER A 6 5.11 -34.52 12.67
N SER A 7 6.06 -34.89 13.55
CA SER A 7 6.80 -33.91 14.33
C SER A 7 7.66 -32.98 13.47
N LEU A 8 8.29 -33.52 12.43
CA LEU A 8 9.08 -32.73 11.48
C LEU A 8 8.20 -31.75 10.70
N ALA A 9 7.02 -32.21 10.23
CA ALA A 9 6.06 -31.32 9.51
C ALA A 9 5.58 -30.16 10.40
N VAL A 10 5.25 -30.47 11.67
CA VAL A 10 4.85 -29.42 12.62
C VAL A 10 6.00 -28.46 12.91
N ALA A 11 7.22 -28.98 13.14
CA ALA A 11 8.37 -28.11 13.41
C ALA A 11 8.71 -27.20 12.24
N LEU A 12 8.75 -27.72 11.01
CA LEU A 12 8.95 -26.89 9.80
C LEU A 12 7.81 -25.91 9.60
N GLY A 13 6.57 -26.34 9.83
CA GLY A 13 5.41 -25.48 9.77
C GLY A 13 5.50 -24.30 10.74
N CYS A 14 5.93 -24.52 11.97
CA CYS A 14 6.17 -23.46 12.95
C CYS A 14 7.27 -22.49 12.48
N VAL A 15 8.36 -22.98 11.92
CA VAL A 15 9.45 -22.14 11.40
C VAL A 15 8.95 -21.25 10.28
N PHE A 16 8.19 -21.79 9.29
CA PHE A 16 7.63 -20.98 8.21
C PHE A 16 6.58 -20.00 8.71
N PHE A 17 5.68 -20.44 9.57
CA PHE A 17 4.61 -19.58 10.08
C PHE A 17 5.17 -18.42 10.90
N LEU A 18 5.99 -18.70 11.92
CA LEU A 18 6.55 -17.67 12.78
C LEU A 18 7.59 -16.81 12.05
N GLY A 19 8.42 -17.42 11.20
CA GLY A 19 9.39 -16.69 10.37
C GLY A 19 8.70 -15.76 9.37
N GLY A 20 7.66 -16.22 8.67
CA GLY A 20 6.86 -15.42 7.76
C GLY A 20 6.14 -14.27 8.48
N PHE A 21 5.58 -14.56 9.66
CA PHE A 21 4.93 -13.52 10.49
C PHE A 21 5.94 -12.47 10.96
N ALA A 22 7.08 -12.87 11.48
CA ALA A 22 8.14 -11.97 11.92
C ALA A 22 8.68 -11.11 10.76
N TRP A 23 8.89 -11.72 9.59
CA TRP A 23 9.27 -11.00 8.38
C TRP A 23 8.21 -9.99 7.96
N GLY A 24 6.92 -10.39 7.93
CA GLY A 24 5.81 -9.50 7.64
C GLY A 24 5.73 -8.32 8.61
N ALA A 25 5.86 -8.57 9.92
CA ALA A 25 5.84 -7.53 10.95
C ALA A 25 7.04 -6.56 10.85
N TYR A 26 8.18 -7.03 10.36
CA TYR A 26 9.34 -6.18 10.12
C TYR A 26 9.16 -5.28 8.90
N VAL A 27 8.67 -5.84 7.79
CA VAL A 27 8.54 -5.12 6.50
C VAL A 27 7.31 -4.24 6.47
N TYR A 28 6.20 -4.66 7.09
CA TYR A 28 4.90 -4.01 6.99
C TYR A 28 4.41 -3.44 8.31
N GLN A 29 3.58 -2.41 8.18
CA GLN A 29 2.82 -1.82 9.27
C GLN A 29 1.36 -1.67 8.86
N PRO A 30 0.41 -2.10 9.70
CA PRO A 30 -1.01 -1.84 9.45
C PRO A 30 -1.38 -0.41 9.87
N TYR A 31 -2.24 0.23 9.06
CA TYR A 31 -2.87 1.51 9.39
C TYR A 31 -4.39 1.39 9.24
N THR A 32 -5.12 2.06 10.12
CA THR A 32 -6.57 2.26 9.97
C THR A 32 -6.82 3.61 9.34
N VAL A 33 -7.61 3.67 8.28
CA VAL A 33 -7.90 4.89 7.52
C VAL A 33 -9.12 5.56 8.12
N PRO A 34 -8.99 6.78 8.70
CA PRO A 34 -10.10 7.40 9.42
C PRO A 34 -11.09 8.16 8.52
N THR A 35 -10.71 8.50 7.29
CA THR A 35 -11.47 9.37 6.39
C THR A 35 -11.65 8.77 5.00
N ASP A 36 -12.62 9.31 4.25
CA ASP A 36 -12.91 8.89 2.87
C ASP A 36 -12.04 9.57 1.80
N SER A 37 -11.05 10.37 2.18
CA SER A 37 -10.26 11.17 1.23
C SER A 37 -9.58 10.36 0.13
N MET A 38 -9.43 9.05 0.33
CA MET A 38 -8.83 8.11 -0.62
C MET A 38 -9.85 7.17 -1.27
N ALA A 39 -11.15 7.36 -1.04
CA ALA A 39 -12.17 6.58 -1.71
C ALA A 39 -12.21 6.89 -3.23
N PRO A 40 -12.47 5.90 -4.09
CA PRO A 40 -12.85 4.52 -3.78
C PRO A 40 -11.67 3.55 -3.55
N THR A 41 -10.41 4.01 -3.67
CA THR A 41 -9.23 3.14 -3.52
C THR A 41 -9.12 2.58 -2.12
N VAL A 42 -9.30 3.42 -1.11
CA VAL A 42 -9.35 3.05 0.31
C VAL A 42 -10.42 3.90 0.99
N GLY A 43 -11.39 3.26 1.62
CA GLY A 43 -12.48 3.92 2.33
C GLY A 43 -12.23 4.12 3.82
N ALA A 44 -13.07 4.94 4.46
CA ALA A 44 -13.04 5.12 5.92
C ALA A 44 -13.30 3.82 6.67
N GLY A 45 -12.56 3.58 7.75
CA GLY A 45 -12.64 2.37 8.56
C GLY A 45 -11.87 1.17 8.00
N GLU A 46 -11.37 1.26 6.77
CA GLU A 46 -10.54 0.21 6.19
C GLU A 46 -9.16 0.15 6.84
N ARG A 47 -8.57 -1.05 6.82
CA ARG A 47 -7.19 -1.27 7.26
C ARG A 47 -6.33 -1.61 6.08
N VAL A 48 -5.23 -0.89 5.96
CA VAL A 48 -4.24 -1.08 4.90
C VAL A 48 -2.95 -1.67 5.46
N LEU A 49 -2.28 -2.43 4.62
CA LEU A 49 -0.95 -2.94 4.88
C LEU A 49 0.05 -2.09 4.11
N ALA A 50 0.85 -1.34 4.84
CA ALA A 50 1.82 -0.43 4.26
C ALA A 50 3.25 -0.92 4.49
N GLN A 51 4.03 -1.00 3.42
CA GLN A 51 5.44 -1.36 3.45
C GLN A 51 6.26 -0.18 4.01
N ARG A 52 7.10 -0.43 4.99
CA ARG A 52 8.06 0.56 5.48
C ARG A 52 9.09 0.82 4.39
N ILE A 53 9.12 2.04 3.87
CA ILE A 53 10.05 2.50 2.84
C ILE A 53 10.55 3.90 3.17
N GLY A 54 11.68 4.28 2.63
CA GLY A 54 12.12 5.67 2.59
C GLY A 54 11.46 6.44 1.44
N GLY A 55 11.43 7.76 1.55
CA GLY A 55 10.83 8.61 0.52
C GLY A 55 11.55 8.54 -0.84
N GLU A 56 12.81 8.12 -0.88
CA GLU A 56 13.59 7.91 -2.09
C GLU A 56 13.04 6.80 -3.00
N ASP A 57 12.37 5.81 -2.39
CA ASP A 57 11.75 4.69 -3.10
C ASP A 57 10.36 5.03 -3.68
N VAL A 58 9.81 6.17 -3.30
CA VAL A 58 8.48 6.62 -3.73
C VAL A 58 8.48 7.02 -5.20
N ARG A 59 7.45 6.57 -5.92
CA ARG A 59 7.21 6.89 -7.34
C ARG A 59 5.79 7.46 -7.51
N ARG A 60 5.55 8.05 -8.67
CA ARG A 60 4.20 8.49 -9.06
C ARG A 60 3.23 7.31 -9.02
N GLY A 61 1.99 7.56 -8.61
CA GLY A 61 0.96 6.56 -8.46
C GLY A 61 0.98 5.80 -7.13
N ASP A 62 2.03 5.90 -6.33
CA ASP A 62 2.06 5.30 -5.00
C ASP A 62 1.06 5.97 -4.06
N VAL A 63 0.42 5.17 -3.22
CA VAL A 63 -0.33 5.66 -2.07
C VAL A 63 0.58 5.57 -0.86
N VAL A 64 0.85 6.71 -0.23
CA VAL A 64 1.81 6.82 0.88
C VAL A 64 1.15 7.24 2.18
N VAL A 65 1.71 6.73 3.28
CA VAL A 65 1.49 7.26 4.62
C VAL A 65 2.62 8.23 4.90
N PHE A 66 2.29 9.45 5.27
CA PHE A 66 3.25 10.52 5.57
C PHE A 66 2.81 11.33 6.78
N GLU A 67 3.75 12.00 7.41
CA GLU A 67 3.55 12.90 8.54
C GLU A 67 4.29 14.19 8.26
N ASP A 68 3.57 15.27 8.04
CA ASP A 68 4.13 16.60 7.78
C ASP A 68 3.62 17.60 8.83
N PRO A 69 4.50 18.26 9.59
CA PRO A 69 4.12 19.21 10.62
C PRO A 69 3.32 20.42 10.08
N GLY A 70 3.54 20.80 8.80
CA GLY A 70 2.79 21.87 8.14
C GLY A 70 1.34 21.51 7.83
N TRP A 71 1.03 20.20 7.75
CA TRP A 71 -0.32 19.69 7.48
C TRP A 71 -1.00 19.10 8.73
N GLY A 72 -0.29 19.04 9.84
CA GLY A 72 -0.69 18.46 11.11
C GLY A 72 0.15 17.25 11.50
N ASP A 73 0.30 17.01 12.80
CA ASP A 73 1.18 15.97 13.36
C ASP A 73 0.56 14.55 13.33
N LEU A 74 -0.38 14.29 12.43
CA LEU A 74 -1.05 12.99 12.33
C LEU A 74 -0.68 12.29 11.02
N PRO A 75 -0.56 10.95 11.04
CA PRO A 75 -0.37 10.18 9.82
C PRO A 75 -1.52 10.41 8.83
N MET A 76 -1.19 10.80 7.62
CA MET A 76 -2.12 11.02 6.53
C MET A 76 -1.86 10.04 5.39
N LEU A 77 -2.92 9.73 4.62
CA LEU A 77 -2.88 8.86 3.46
C LEU A 77 -3.24 9.64 2.21
N LYS A 78 -2.33 9.70 1.23
CA LYS A 78 -2.54 10.37 -0.05
C LYS A 78 -1.82 9.64 -1.19
N ARG A 79 -2.23 9.95 -2.42
CA ARG A 79 -1.56 9.45 -3.63
C ARG A 79 -0.53 10.44 -4.12
N VAL A 80 0.64 9.94 -4.48
CA VAL A 80 1.71 10.71 -5.14
C VAL A 80 1.33 10.91 -6.60
N VAL A 81 1.01 12.13 -6.97
CA VAL A 81 0.70 12.49 -8.35
C VAL A 81 1.95 12.97 -9.09
N ALA A 82 2.81 13.70 -8.39
CA ALA A 82 4.05 14.19 -8.97
C ALA A 82 5.21 14.12 -7.97
N VAL A 83 6.42 14.09 -8.50
CA VAL A 83 7.67 13.97 -7.72
C VAL A 83 8.61 15.10 -8.07
N GLY A 84 9.70 15.24 -7.32
CA GLY A 84 10.68 16.31 -7.49
C GLY A 84 11.10 16.59 -8.93
N GLY A 85 10.98 17.84 -9.35
CA GLY A 85 11.27 18.33 -10.69
C GLY A 85 10.05 18.36 -11.62
N ASP A 86 8.92 17.79 -11.23
CA ASP A 86 7.69 17.83 -12.02
C ASP A 86 7.01 19.19 -11.96
N ARG A 87 6.22 19.46 -13.00
CA ARG A 87 5.23 20.52 -13.05
C ARG A 87 3.84 19.91 -13.14
N VAL A 88 2.97 20.24 -12.20
CA VAL A 88 1.58 19.82 -12.14
C VAL A 88 0.70 20.98 -12.55
N GLU A 89 -0.26 20.75 -13.42
CA GLU A 89 -1.20 21.76 -13.88
C GLU A 89 -2.62 21.20 -13.87
N CYS A 90 -3.55 21.96 -13.40
CA CYS A 90 -4.98 21.71 -13.55
C CYS A 90 -5.67 22.93 -14.15
N CYS A 91 -6.57 22.75 -15.05
CA CYS A 91 -7.00 21.52 -15.70
C CYS A 91 -6.95 21.73 -17.22
N ASP A 92 -6.85 20.62 -17.99
CA ASP A 92 -7.05 20.71 -19.43
C ASP A 92 -8.54 20.90 -19.77
N ASP A 93 -8.87 21.05 -21.06
CA ASP A 93 -10.23 21.27 -21.58
C ASP A 93 -11.21 20.14 -21.19
N GLN A 94 -10.70 18.99 -20.74
CA GLN A 94 -11.49 17.85 -20.27
C GLN A 94 -11.54 17.74 -18.73
N GLY A 95 -11.00 18.73 -18.02
CA GLY A 95 -10.94 18.75 -16.57
C GLY A 95 -9.89 17.82 -15.95
N ARG A 96 -8.91 17.34 -16.72
CA ARG A 96 -7.88 16.43 -16.25
C ARG A 96 -6.65 17.18 -15.73
N LEU A 97 -5.95 16.55 -14.77
CA LEU A 97 -4.59 16.98 -14.41
C LEU A 97 -3.62 16.72 -15.55
N SER A 98 -2.60 17.55 -15.65
CA SER A 98 -1.41 17.25 -16.44
C SER A 98 -0.16 17.27 -15.56
N VAL A 99 0.78 16.40 -15.89
CA VAL A 99 2.13 16.38 -15.30
C VAL A 99 3.15 16.50 -16.42
N ASN A 100 3.95 17.54 -16.38
CA ASN A 100 4.94 17.88 -17.42
C ASN A 100 4.31 18.02 -18.81
N GLY A 101 3.10 18.60 -18.89
CA GLY A 101 2.36 18.78 -20.13
C GLY A 101 1.65 17.53 -20.66
N ARG A 102 1.70 16.41 -19.95
CA ARG A 102 1.00 15.17 -20.28
C ARG A 102 -0.25 15.03 -19.42
N ALA A 103 -1.41 14.99 -20.05
CA ALA A 103 -2.68 14.74 -19.37
C ALA A 103 -2.68 13.35 -18.70
N LEU A 104 -3.16 13.29 -17.46
CA LEU A 104 -3.29 12.05 -16.69
C LEU A 104 -4.64 11.40 -16.95
N ASP A 105 -4.61 10.09 -17.17
CA ASP A 105 -5.79 9.23 -17.05
C ASP A 105 -5.85 8.67 -15.63
N GLU A 106 -6.89 9.04 -14.88
CA GLU A 106 -7.02 8.77 -13.46
C GLU A 106 -8.31 7.97 -13.14
N PRO A 107 -8.41 6.71 -13.59
CA PRO A 107 -9.62 5.91 -13.41
C PRO A 107 -9.95 5.58 -11.95
N TYR A 108 -9.02 5.84 -11.04
CA TYR A 108 -9.16 5.66 -9.59
C TYR A 108 -9.83 6.86 -8.90
N VAL A 109 -9.96 7.99 -9.58
CA VAL A 109 -10.60 9.18 -9.01
C VAL A 109 -12.11 9.03 -9.02
N SER A 110 -12.75 9.26 -7.89
CA SER A 110 -14.20 9.31 -7.78
C SER A 110 -14.73 10.72 -8.07
N GLY A 111 -15.89 10.78 -8.72
CA GLY A 111 -16.56 12.03 -9.07
C GLY A 111 -16.67 12.26 -10.57
N ARG A 112 -17.54 13.21 -10.96
CA ARG A 112 -17.77 13.59 -12.37
C ARG A 112 -17.30 15.03 -12.68
N GLY A 113 -16.54 15.62 -11.80
CA GLY A 113 -16.03 16.98 -11.95
C GLY A 113 -14.59 17.01 -12.47
N PRO A 114 -14.06 18.21 -12.67
CA PRO A 114 -12.65 18.41 -12.95
C PRO A 114 -11.78 17.90 -11.78
N ALA A 115 -10.54 17.60 -12.06
CA ALA A 115 -9.57 17.12 -11.07
C ALA A 115 -9.32 18.14 -9.93
N SER A 116 -9.63 19.40 -10.15
CA SER A 116 -9.69 20.45 -9.13
C SER A 116 -10.79 21.46 -9.50
N PRO A 117 -11.51 22.02 -8.53
CA PRO A 117 -12.46 23.10 -8.77
C PRO A 117 -11.79 24.44 -9.15
N VAL A 118 -10.50 24.55 -8.89
CA VAL A 118 -9.69 25.74 -9.16
C VAL A 118 -8.50 25.34 -10.04
N GLU A 119 -8.25 26.14 -11.07
CA GLU A 119 -7.05 25.99 -11.90
C GLU A 119 -5.82 26.36 -11.08
N PHE A 120 -4.76 25.56 -11.24
CA PHE A 120 -3.49 25.80 -10.59
C PHE A 120 -2.30 25.30 -11.41
N THR A 121 -1.14 25.83 -11.10
CA THR A 121 0.15 25.33 -11.55
C THR A 121 1.07 25.25 -10.35
N ALA A 122 1.68 24.09 -10.14
CA ALA A 122 2.67 23.86 -9.09
C ALA A 122 3.95 23.25 -9.65
N ARG A 123 5.10 23.70 -9.15
CA ARG A 123 6.40 23.10 -9.42
C ARG A 123 6.87 22.35 -8.20
N VAL A 124 7.07 21.05 -8.34
CA VAL A 124 7.50 20.19 -7.22
C VAL A 124 8.99 20.40 -6.97
N PRO A 125 9.42 20.85 -5.78
CA PRO A 125 10.83 20.95 -5.41
C PRO A 125 11.55 19.61 -5.56
N ARG A 126 12.89 19.60 -5.71
CA ARG A 126 13.67 18.36 -5.96
C ARG A 126 13.36 17.22 -4.99
N ASP A 127 13.25 17.55 -3.69
CA ASP A 127 13.01 16.58 -2.63
C ASP A 127 11.53 16.55 -2.22
N GLY A 128 10.65 17.08 -3.08
CA GLY A 128 9.22 17.18 -2.83
C GLY A 128 8.41 16.05 -3.45
N LEU A 129 7.18 15.93 -2.92
CA LEU A 129 6.10 15.10 -3.42
C LEU A 129 4.84 15.95 -3.49
N PHE A 130 4.10 15.88 -4.59
CA PHE A 130 2.77 16.48 -4.73
C PHE A 130 1.71 15.41 -4.53
N LEU A 131 0.91 15.58 -3.51
CA LEU A 131 0.03 14.55 -2.97
C LEU A 131 -1.43 14.93 -3.14
N LEU A 132 -2.25 14.04 -3.70
CA LEU A 132 -3.69 14.24 -3.83
C LEU A 132 -4.47 13.07 -3.23
N GLY A 133 -5.68 13.40 -2.74
CA GLY A 133 -6.67 12.37 -2.43
C GLY A 133 -7.36 11.86 -3.67
N ASP A 134 -7.77 10.61 -3.66
CA ASP A 134 -8.52 10.00 -4.77
C ASP A 134 -9.97 10.52 -4.81
N LYS A 135 -10.51 10.94 -3.67
CA LYS A 135 -11.79 11.65 -3.57
C LYS A 135 -11.56 13.16 -3.63
N ARG A 136 -11.41 13.67 -4.84
CA ARG A 136 -10.99 15.05 -5.14
C ARG A 136 -11.84 16.15 -4.51
N ASP A 137 -13.12 15.89 -4.32
CA ASP A 137 -14.10 16.84 -3.80
C ASP A 137 -14.09 17.00 -2.27
N SER A 138 -13.43 16.10 -1.56
CA SER A 138 -13.44 16.08 -0.10
C SER A 138 -12.06 15.70 0.51
N SER A 139 -10.98 16.01 -0.20
CA SER A 139 -9.63 15.76 0.25
C SER A 139 -8.91 17.07 0.56
N LEU A 140 -8.44 17.24 1.80
CA LEU A 140 -7.40 18.20 2.14
C LEU A 140 -6.06 17.62 1.68
N ASP A 141 -5.42 18.28 0.70
CA ASP A 141 -4.21 17.77 0.06
C ASP A 141 -3.36 18.92 -0.50
N SER A 142 -2.39 18.64 -1.36
CA SER A 142 -1.48 19.65 -1.93
C SER A 142 -2.16 20.89 -2.50
N ARG A 143 -3.41 20.77 -2.94
CA ARG A 143 -4.18 21.89 -3.52
C ARG A 143 -4.55 22.96 -2.49
N GLU A 144 -4.70 22.57 -1.23
CA GLU A 144 -5.01 23.51 -0.13
C GLU A 144 -3.76 24.27 0.37
N HIS A 145 -2.59 23.87 -0.06
CA HIS A 145 -1.30 24.38 0.37
C HIS A 145 -0.48 25.04 -0.76
N LEU A 146 -1.13 25.41 -1.89
CA LEU A 146 -0.45 25.97 -3.06
C LEU A 146 0.26 27.31 -2.79
N ASP A 147 -0.22 28.07 -1.82
CA ASP A 147 0.35 29.36 -1.43
C ASP A 147 1.58 29.20 -0.50
N ASP A 148 1.88 27.99 -0.06
CA ASP A 148 3.05 27.71 0.76
C ASP A 148 4.34 27.84 -0.06
N ALA A 149 5.47 28.02 0.63
CA ALA A 149 6.80 28.16 0.02
C ALA A 149 7.18 26.99 -0.90
N HIS A 150 6.59 25.81 -0.68
CA HIS A 150 6.82 24.58 -1.46
C HIS A 150 5.68 24.27 -2.43
N GLN A 151 4.76 25.22 -2.66
CA GLN A 151 3.60 25.09 -3.58
C GLN A 151 2.80 23.80 -3.32
N GLY A 152 2.49 23.53 -2.07
CA GLY A 152 1.74 22.36 -1.64
C GLY A 152 2.52 21.03 -1.63
N SER A 153 3.81 21.07 -1.93
CA SER A 153 4.63 19.84 -1.87
C SER A 153 5.10 19.55 -0.45
N VAL A 154 5.07 18.28 -0.06
CA VAL A 154 5.67 17.78 1.19
C VAL A 154 7.06 17.19 0.91
N GLY A 155 7.92 17.18 1.92
CA GLY A 155 9.25 16.57 1.82
C GLY A 155 9.18 15.04 1.68
N ARG A 156 10.08 14.43 0.91
CA ARG A 156 10.19 12.97 0.83
C ARG A 156 10.50 12.30 2.17
N ASP A 157 11.19 12.99 3.05
CA ASP A 157 11.56 12.55 4.41
C ASP A 157 10.36 12.43 5.35
N THR A 158 9.22 13.04 5.00
CA THR A 158 7.96 12.91 5.74
C THR A 158 7.29 11.55 5.52
N VAL A 159 7.66 10.80 4.46
CA VAL A 159 7.08 9.50 4.14
C VAL A 159 7.51 8.45 5.14
N ARG A 160 6.54 7.70 5.66
CA ARG A 160 6.73 6.60 6.62
C ARG A 160 6.55 5.22 5.98
N ALA A 161 5.61 5.12 5.05
CA ALA A 161 5.30 3.83 4.43
C ALA A 161 4.55 4.03 3.10
N ARG A 162 4.54 2.98 2.28
CA ARG A 162 3.76 2.89 1.04
C ARG A 162 2.72 1.79 1.18
N VAL A 163 1.48 2.09 0.83
CA VAL A 163 0.39 1.12 0.87
C VAL A 163 0.49 0.14 -0.29
N ASP A 164 0.49 -1.15 0.03
CA ASP A 164 0.49 -2.22 -0.97
C ASP A 164 -0.87 -2.92 -1.08
N ALA A 165 -1.63 -2.99 0.02
CA ALA A 165 -2.92 -3.68 0.01
C ALA A 165 -3.89 -3.14 1.08
N THR A 166 -5.20 -3.24 0.81
CA THR A 166 -6.25 -3.21 1.82
C THR A 166 -6.44 -4.63 2.35
N VAL A 167 -6.51 -4.80 3.67
CA VAL A 167 -6.59 -6.12 4.32
C VAL A 167 -7.87 -6.32 5.15
N TRP A 168 -8.60 -5.27 5.41
CA TRP A 168 -9.90 -5.30 6.12
C TRP A 168 -10.80 -4.13 5.69
N PRO A 169 -12.12 -4.34 5.56
CA PRO A 169 -12.84 -5.62 5.63
C PRO A 169 -12.50 -6.56 4.47
N PHE A 170 -12.74 -7.87 4.64
CA PHE A 170 -12.38 -8.86 3.61
C PHE A 170 -13.09 -8.64 2.27
N GLY A 171 -14.25 -7.96 2.26
CA GLY A 171 -14.98 -7.65 1.03
C GLY A 171 -14.28 -6.64 0.12
N SER A 172 -13.42 -5.77 0.66
CA SER A 172 -12.59 -4.80 -0.08
C SER A 172 -11.10 -5.17 -0.06
N ALA A 173 -10.74 -6.33 0.51
CA ALA A 173 -9.35 -6.74 0.59
C ALA A 173 -8.75 -6.99 -0.80
N GLY A 174 -7.60 -6.39 -1.05
CA GLY A 174 -6.92 -6.51 -2.35
C GLY A 174 -5.70 -5.61 -2.46
N ALA A 175 -4.95 -5.80 -3.54
CA ALA A 175 -3.79 -4.96 -3.83
C ALA A 175 -4.23 -3.54 -4.23
N VAL A 176 -3.53 -2.53 -3.71
CA VAL A 176 -3.68 -1.15 -4.19
C VAL A 176 -2.99 -1.02 -5.54
N VAL A 177 -3.81 -0.74 -6.56
CA VAL A 177 -3.34 -0.68 -7.95
C VAL A 177 -2.56 0.62 -8.20
N ARG A 178 -1.44 0.49 -8.89
CA ARG A 178 -0.67 1.62 -9.42
C ARG A 178 -1.19 1.95 -10.81
N PRO A 179 -1.69 3.17 -11.03
CA PRO A 179 -2.37 3.53 -12.27
C PRO A 179 -1.43 3.47 -13.49
N GLU A 180 -1.96 2.97 -14.61
CA GLU A 180 -1.22 2.84 -15.87
C GLU A 180 -0.71 4.20 -16.38
N GLY A 181 -1.46 5.29 -16.20
CA GLY A 181 -1.08 6.64 -16.64
C GLY A 181 0.29 7.10 -16.15
N PHE A 182 0.77 6.57 -15.02
CA PHE A 182 2.10 6.89 -14.50
C PHE A 182 3.22 5.99 -15.01
N ARG A 183 2.91 4.82 -15.56
CA ARG A 183 3.96 3.85 -16.02
C ARG A 183 4.80 4.37 -17.15
N GLU A 184 4.20 5.15 -18.03
CA GLU A 184 4.86 5.68 -19.21
C GLU A 184 5.66 6.97 -18.92
N MET A 185 5.58 7.48 -17.69
CA MET A 185 6.35 8.64 -17.27
C MET A 185 7.78 8.25 -16.89
N PRO A 186 8.76 9.18 -17.02
CA PRO A 186 10.12 8.94 -16.58
C PRO A 186 10.18 8.49 -15.11
N GLY A 187 10.87 7.38 -14.83
CA GLY A 187 10.94 6.78 -13.50
C GLY A 187 9.87 5.73 -13.23
N GLY A 188 8.83 5.62 -14.07
CA GLY A 188 7.81 4.59 -13.98
C GLY A 188 7.05 4.57 -12.66
N VAL A 189 6.48 3.42 -12.33
CA VAL A 189 5.79 3.15 -11.05
C VAL A 189 6.61 2.20 -10.19
N SER A 190 6.37 2.22 -8.89
CA SER A 190 7.01 1.32 -7.95
C SER A 190 6.56 -0.14 -8.14
N ARG A 191 7.40 -1.07 -7.70
CA ARG A 191 7.00 -2.49 -7.57
C ARG A 191 6.31 -2.71 -6.23
N PRO A 192 5.26 -3.55 -6.17
CA PRO A 192 4.69 -3.97 -4.89
C PRO A 192 5.75 -4.62 -4.01
N GLY A 193 5.63 -4.44 -2.72
CA GLY A 193 6.45 -5.14 -1.74
C GLY A 193 6.13 -6.65 -1.68
N PRO A 194 6.84 -7.41 -0.85
CA PRO A 194 6.77 -8.87 -0.81
C PRO A 194 5.55 -9.43 -0.05
N TRP A 195 4.43 -8.68 0.05
CA TRP A 195 3.26 -9.08 0.85
C TRP A 195 2.69 -10.45 0.44
N ASN A 196 2.70 -10.76 -0.87
CA ASN A 196 2.29 -12.08 -1.36
C ASN A 196 3.21 -13.19 -0.83
N ALA A 197 4.53 -12.98 -0.87
CA ALA A 197 5.49 -13.95 -0.36
C ALA A 197 5.33 -14.20 1.15
N VAL A 198 5.07 -13.14 1.93
CA VAL A 198 4.76 -13.23 3.36
C VAL A 198 3.50 -14.08 3.58
N LEU A 199 2.42 -13.79 2.84
CA LEU A 199 1.17 -14.56 2.94
C LEU A 199 1.38 -16.04 2.58
N TRP A 200 2.09 -16.34 1.50
CA TRP A 200 2.38 -17.71 1.09
C TRP A 200 3.24 -18.45 2.12
N THR A 201 4.23 -17.79 2.70
CA THR A 201 5.09 -18.37 3.74
C THR A 201 4.29 -18.72 4.99
N CYS A 202 3.45 -17.80 5.47
CA CYS A 202 2.57 -18.05 6.62
C CYS A 202 1.53 -19.15 6.30
N GLY A 203 0.92 -19.10 5.12
CA GLY A 203 -0.08 -20.09 4.68
C GLY A 203 0.50 -21.51 4.58
N ALA A 204 1.68 -21.64 3.97
CA ALA A 204 2.39 -22.92 3.89
C ALA A 204 2.76 -23.46 5.29
N GLY A 205 3.22 -22.56 6.18
CA GLY A 205 3.49 -22.91 7.58
C GLY A 205 2.25 -23.43 8.29
N ALA A 206 1.12 -22.74 8.19
CA ALA A 206 -0.15 -23.16 8.78
C ALA A 206 -0.61 -24.52 8.22
N ALA A 207 -0.53 -24.71 6.90
CA ALA A 207 -0.90 -25.97 6.25
C ALA A 207 -0.04 -27.17 6.74
N LEU A 208 1.26 -26.97 6.89
CA LEU A 208 2.17 -28.00 7.43
C LEU A 208 1.86 -28.35 8.88
N ILE A 209 1.56 -27.36 9.72
CA ILE A 209 1.15 -27.57 11.11
C ILE A 209 -0.12 -28.42 11.17
N LEU A 210 -1.16 -28.01 10.41
CA LEU A 210 -2.43 -28.72 10.38
C LEU A 210 -2.28 -30.15 9.84
N ALA A 211 -1.55 -30.34 8.73
CA ALA A 211 -1.29 -31.65 8.15
C ALA A 211 -0.55 -32.57 9.14
N GLY A 212 0.49 -32.04 9.80
CA GLY A 212 1.24 -32.79 10.80
C GLY A 212 0.38 -33.16 12.03
N ALA A 213 -0.46 -32.22 12.50
CA ALA A 213 -1.34 -32.46 13.64
C ALA A 213 -2.41 -33.52 13.34
N VAL A 214 -2.96 -33.53 12.13
CA VAL A 214 -3.95 -34.55 11.71
C VAL A 214 -3.30 -35.91 11.49
N TYR A 215 -2.14 -35.95 10.82
CA TYR A 215 -1.45 -37.23 10.51
C TYR A 215 -0.95 -37.99 11.76
N GLY A 216 -0.51 -37.27 12.80
CA GLY A 216 0.07 -37.85 14.01
C GLY A 216 -0.82 -38.89 14.72
N PRO A 217 -2.10 -38.62 15.01
CA PRO A 217 -3.03 -39.58 15.62
C PRO A 217 -3.30 -40.80 14.74
N PHE A 218 -3.38 -40.64 13.42
CA PHE A 218 -3.60 -41.78 12.50
C PHE A 218 -2.39 -42.71 12.48
N ALA A 219 -1.19 -42.18 12.46
CA ALA A 219 0.04 -42.95 12.53
C ALA A 219 0.19 -43.76 13.85
N ARG A 220 -0.38 -43.25 14.96
CA ARG A 220 -0.41 -43.98 16.27
C ARG A 220 -1.37 -45.17 16.23
N ARG A 221 -2.51 -45.05 15.60
CA ARG A 221 -3.53 -46.11 15.51
C ARG A 221 -3.06 -47.29 14.63
N GLY A 222 -2.34 -46.97 13.53
CA GLY A 222 -1.77 -48.02 12.65
C GLY A 222 -0.68 -48.86 13.28
N GLY A 223 0.15 -48.26 14.15
CA GLY A 223 1.26 -48.99 14.84
C GLY A 223 0.81 -49.91 15.97
N ARG A 224 -0.39 -49.74 16.54
CA ARG A 224 -0.93 -50.61 17.60
C ARG A 224 -1.60 -51.88 17.11
N ARG A 225 -1.90 -52.00 15.79
CA ARG A 225 -2.52 -53.20 15.22
C ARG A 225 -1.54 -54.27 14.71
N GLY A 226 -0.24 -54.05 14.87
CA GLY A 226 0.81 -54.92 14.32
C GLY A 226 1.71 -55.63 15.36
N SER A 227 1.23 -55.80 16.62
CA SER A 227 1.96 -56.68 17.58
C SER A 227 1.10 -57.89 17.82
N PRO A 228 1.57 -59.11 17.43
CA PRO A 228 0.95 -60.37 17.79
C PRO A 228 1.14 -60.67 19.27
#